data_c865fdcec74706d10b887299f29aba8f
#
_entry.id   c865fdcec74706d10b887299f29aba8f
#
_cell.length_a   1.000
_cell.length_b   1.000
_cell.length_c   1.000
_cell.angle_alpha   90.00
_cell.angle_beta   90.00
_cell.angle_gamma   90.00
#
_symmetry.space_group_name_H-M   'P 1'
#
loop_
_entity.id
_entity.type
_entity.pdbx_description
1 polymer ?
#
loop_
_entity_poly.entity_id
_entity_poly.type
_entity_poly.pdbx_seq_one_letter_code
_entity_poly.pdbx_strand_id
1 'polypeptide(L)'
;MATIVTTLNYLTSTKAGNTLRDNGGYTALAYTPSAAVSEAFTTFNADGTFSPQGGSADLTIVTVAGGGGAGAQGYSSGAGAGGVRSATNIANPGSSVDVTIGGGGAGQSIGDNGPGADGSNTFIGPAPSPIFACTGGGGGPPGNNGNGQPGGSGSAGGPGNSGVGQGNAGGYSPSEGSNGGYQQWPMSANPAKTGGGGGAGGAGQPGPGGRAGGAGRDMTPVIPAPEGGATFGGGGAGGAYGNPTASGGSGGGGSSGPNVSGRNGQANTGGGGGGWGQQPGTPGPGQYPGGSGGSGKVIFKESSEPATNQGGVWNMQAHYLYVLTGKLG
;
A
#
# COMPACT_ATOMS: atom_id res chain seq x y z
N MET A 1 -1.80 21.56 3.06
CA MET A 1 -1.86 21.56 1.58
C MET A 1 -0.56 22.14 1.08
N ALA A 2 0.29 21.33 0.45
CA ALA A 2 1.49 21.82 -0.21
C ALA A 2 1.22 21.81 -1.71
N THR A 3 1.11 22.96 -2.32
CA THR A 3 0.96 23.10 -3.78
C THR A 3 2.34 23.15 -4.38
N ILE A 4 2.77 22.11 -5.10
CA ILE A 4 4.01 22.14 -5.86
C ILE A 4 3.68 22.67 -7.25
N VAL A 5 4.14 23.89 -7.52
CA VAL A 5 4.11 24.48 -8.86
C VAL A 5 5.37 24.01 -9.58
N THR A 6 5.25 23.04 -10.45
CA THR A 6 6.35 22.69 -11.36
C THR A 6 6.35 23.66 -12.52
N THR A 7 7.18 24.68 -12.47
CA THR A 7 7.37 25.61 -13.59
C THR A 7 8.11 24.88 -14.70
N LEU A 8 7.39 24.47 -15.74
CA LEU A 8 8.01 23.97 -16.95
C LEU A 8 8.62 25.16 -17.69
N ASN A 9 9.92 25.38 -17.54
CA ASN A 9 10.67 26.34 -18.33
C ASN A 9 10.74 25.85 -19.77
N TYR A 10 9.77 26.21 -20.58
CA TYR A 10 9.89 26.04 -22.02
C TYR A 10 10.90 27.03 -22.58
N LEU A 11 11.87 26.45 -23.24
CA LEU A 11 12.83 27.09 -24.11
C LEU A 11 12.25 28.30 -24.82
N THR A 12 12.63 29.47 -24.38
CA THR A 12 12.68 30.61 -25.27
C THR A 12 13.79 30.32 -26.27
N SER A 13 13.48 29.62 -27.36
CA SER A 13 14.37 29.63 -28.50
C SER A 13 14.30 31.03 -29.10
N THR A 14 15.05 31.93 -28.53
CA THR A 14 15.47 33.13 -29.26
C THR A 14 16.53 32.65 -30.26
N LYS A 15 16.09 32.03 -31.35
CA LYS A 15 16.89 31.93 -32.51
C LYS A 15 16.98 33.35 -33.08
N ALA A 16 18.01 34.05 -32.70
CA ALA A 16 18.37 35.32 -33.35
C ALA A 16 18.41 35.07 -34.88
N GLY A 17 17.53 35.70 -35.61
CA GLY A 17 17.55 35.69 -37.06
C GLY A 17 16.24 35.47 -37.82
N ASN A 18 15.13 35.12 -37.18
CA ASN A 18 13.85 35.14 -37.86
C ASN A 18 13.07 36.42 -37.56
N THR A 19 13.40 37.47 -38.29
CA THR A 19 12.49 38.57 -38.49
C THR A 19 11.32 38.04 -39.30
N LEU A 20 10.18 37.81 -38.66
CA LEU A 20 8.92 37.69 -39.36
C LEU A 20 8.73 39.01 -40.10
N ARG A 21 8.78 38.98 -41.42
CA ARG A 21 8.45 40.17 -42.24
C ARG A 21 7.01 40.49 -42.00
N ASP A 22 6.79 41.64 -41.41
CA ASP A 22 5.50 42.24 -41.27
C ASP A 22 4.96 42.62 -42.66
N ASN A 23 4.12 41.77 -43.19
CA ASN A 23 3.30 42.09 -44.38
C ASN A 23 1.91 42.51 -43.93
N GLY A 24 1.84 43.54 -43.08
CA GLY A 24 0.60 44.24 -42.82
C GLY A 24 -0.37 43.50 -41.92
N GLY A 25 -0.38 43.84 -40.65
CA GLY A 25 -1.55 43.65 -39.80
C GLY A 25 -1.62 42.42 -38.91
N TYR A 26 -0.52 41.76 -38.60
CA TYR A 26 -0.53 40.75 -37.53
C TYR A 26 -0.17 41.40 -36.19
N THR A 27 -1.17 41.59 -35.36
CA THR A 27 -0.97 41.91 -33.95
C THR A 27 -0.21 40.74 -33.36
N ALA A 28 0.99 40.96 -32.82
CA ALA A 28 1.70 39.96 -32.07
C ALA A 28 0.78 39.47 -30.94
N LEU A 29 0.31 38.25 -31.05
CA LEU A 29 -0.46 37.65 -29.97
C LEU A 29 0.49 37.52 -28.76
N ALA A 30 0.31 38.37 -27.78
CA ALA A 30 1.02 38.24 -26.53
C ALA A 30 0.71 36.82 -25.95
N TYR A 31 1.69 35.95 -25.96
CA TYR A 31 1.58 34.67 -25.29
C TYR A 31 1.53 34.94 -23.79
N THR A 32 0.36 34.83 -23.21
CA THR A 32 0.24 34.63 -21.75
C THR A 32 0.41 33.14 -21.52
N PRO A 33 1.48 32.73 -20.83
CA PRO A 33 1.62 31.32 -20.49
C PRO A 33 0.38 30.88 -19.70
N SER A 34 -0.28 29.86 -20.21
CA SER A 34 -1.39 29.21 -19.50
C SER A 34 -0.89 28.78 -18.12
N ALA A 35 -1.76 28.88 -17.13
CA ALA A 35 -1.45 28.45 -15.77
C ALA A 35 -0.77 27.07 -15.79
N ALA A 36 0.31 26.94 -15.02
CA ALA A 36 1.02 25.67 -14.87
C ALA A 36 0.01 24.59 -14.49
N VAL A 37 0.16 23.39 -15.07
CA VAL A 37 -0.59 22.21 -14.62
C VAL A 37 -0.29 22.04 -13.15
N SER A 38 -1.28 22.25 -12.29
CA SER A 38 -1.14 22.05 -10.86
C SER A 38 -1.59 20.63 -10.53
N GLU A 39 -0.73 19.86 -9.86
CA GLU A 39 -1.13 18.59 -9.27
C GLU A 39 -1.60 18.85 -7.84
N ALA A 40 -2.76 18.30 -7.47
CA ALA A 40 -3.26 18.33 -6.11
C ALA A 40 -3.23 16.92 -5.52
N PHE A 41 -2.82 16.83 -4.25
CA PHE A 41 -2.75 15.56 -3.54
C PHE A 41 -3.65 15.59 -2.32
N THR A 42 -4.50 14.56 -2.18
CA THR A 42 -5.37 14.39 -1.02
C THR A 42 -5.13 13.03 -0.39
N THR A 43 -4.81 13.02 0.91
CA THR A 43 -4.51 11.79 1.66
C THR A 43 -5.55 11.54 2.75
N PHE A 44 -6.04 10.29 2.81
CA PHE A 44 -6.95 9.79 3.85
C PHE A 44 -6.24 8.73 4.68
N ASN A 45 -6.18 8.95 6.00
CA ASN A 45 -5.70 8.01 7.02
C ASN A 45 -6.85 7.45 7.89
N ALA A 46 -8.07 7.88 7.61
CA ALA A 46 -9.32 7.46 8.23
C ALA A 46 -10.44 7.65 7.20
N ASP A 47 -11.62 7.11 7.50
CA ASP A 47 -12.80 7.29 6.66
C ASP A 47 -13.08 8.77 6.40
N GLY A 48 -13.60 9.06 5.22
CA GLY A 48 -13.90 10.42 4.82
C GLY A 48 -14.60 10.49 3.46
N THR A 49 -14.76 11.69 2.96
CA THR A 49 -15.36 11.93 1.65
C THR A 49 -14.36 12.70 0.78
N PHE A 50 -14.02 12.14 -0.36
CA PHE A 50 -13.20 12.82 -1.37
C PHE A 50 -14.10 13.67 -2.26
N SER A 51 -13.78 14.95 -2.37
CA SER A 51 -14.47 15.89 -3.26
C SER A 51 -13.51 16.33 -4.35
N PRO A 52 -13.67 15.85 -5.59
CA PRO A 52 -12.78 16.22 -6.69
C PRO A 52 -12.78 17.72 -6.94
N GLN A 53 -11.63 18.26 -7.30
CA GLN A 53 -11.54 19.64 -7.73
C GLN A 53 -12.14 19.79 -9.13
N GLY A 54 -12.86 20.88 -9.37
CA GLY A 54 -13.42 21.18 -10.69
C GLY A 54 -12.31 21.35 -11.73
N GLY A 55 -12.47 20.71 -12.89
CA GLY A 55 -11.50 20.77 -13.98
C GLY A 55 -10.42 19.68 -13.96
N SER A 56 -10.42 18.78 -12.96
CA SER A 56 -9.61 17.58 -12.99
C SER A 56 -10.22 16.55 -13.95
N ALA A 57 -9.46 16.09 -14.95
CA ALA A 57 -9.97 15.13 -15.92
C ALA A 57 -9.90 13.70 -15.38
N ASP A 58 -8.73 13.30 -14.91
CA ASP A 58 -8.44 11.95 -14.46
C ASP A 58 -7.72 11.95 -13.10
N LEU A 59 -7.93 10.88 -12.35
CA LEU A 59 -7.31 10.67 -11.05
C LEU A 59 -6.22 9.60 -11.14
N THR A 60 -5.16 9.79 -10.37
CA THR A 60 -4.28 8.70 -9.96
C THR A 60 -4.58 8.37 -8.50
N ILE A 61 -4.76 7.09 -8.22
CA ILE A 61 -5.19 6.60 -6.91
C ILE A 61 -4.18 5.57 -6.40
N VAL A 62 -3.79 5.69 -5.14
CA VAL A 62 -3.10 4.62 -4.40
C VAL A 62 -3.97 4.22 -3.22
N THR A 63 -4.26 2.92 -3.09
CA THR A 63 -5.00 2.34 -1.97
C THR A 63 -4.13 1.34 -1.23
N VAL A 64 -4.20 1.39 0.10
CA VAL A 64 -3.54 0.47 1.03
C VAL A 64 -4.61 -0.04 1.99
N ALA A 65 -4.82 -1.35 2.06
CA ALA A 65 -5.75 -1.95 3.02
C ALA A 65 -5.11 -2.16 4.39
N GLY A 66 -5.88 -2.51 5.40
CA GLY A 66 -5.38 -2.85 6.72
C GLY A 66 -4.59 -4.17 6.71
N GLY A 67 -3.49 -4.25 7.45
CA GLY A 67 -2.73 -5.49 7.66
C GLY A 67 -3.40 -6.43 8.64
N GLY A 68 -3.12 -7.75 8.58
CA GLY A 68 -3.60 -8.74 9.53
C GLY A 68 -2.88 -8.67 10.87
N GLY A 69 -3.52 -9.16 11.94
CA GLY A 69 -2.92 -9.37 13.26
C GLY A 69 -2.24 -10.74 13.37
N ALA A 70 -1.19 -10.87 14.17
CA ALA A 70 -0.53 -12.15 14.43
C ALA A 70 -1.30 -12.98 15.49
N GLY A 71 -1.21 -14.31 15.39
CA GLY A 71 -1.75 -15.22 16.40
C GLY A 71 -0.98 -15.16 17.72
N ALA A 72 -1.57 -15.74 18.77
CA ALA A 72 -0.88 -16.03 20.03
C ALA A 72 -0.62 -17.54 20.17
N GLN A 73 0.04 -17.93 21.23
CA GLN A 73 0.48 -19.28 21.58
C GLN A 73 1.61 -19.90 20.73
N GLY A 74 2.46 -20.64 21.42
CA GLY A 74 3.61 -21.30 20.82
C GLY A 74 4.51 -20.28 20.15
N TYR A 75 4.97 -20.61 18.97
CA TYR A 75 5.73 -19.69 18.13
C TYR A 75 4.80 -19.12 17.08
N SER A 76 4.31 -17.89 17.28
CA SER A 76 3.31 -17.35 16.37
C SER A 76 3.90 -16.90 15.04
N SER A 77 3.14 -17.14 14.00
CA SER A 77 3.52 -16.79 12.63
C SER A 77 3.27 -15.31 12.35
N GLY A 78 4.05 -14.75 11.42
CA GLY A 78 3.85 -13.38 10.95
C GLY A 78 2.55 -13.24 10.15
N ALA A 79 1.83 -12.15 10.39
CA ALA A 79 0.60 -11.83 9.66
C ALA A 79 0.88 -11.21 8.29
N GLY A 80 -0.05 -11.36 7.36
CA GLY A 80 0.01 -10.76 6.04
C GLY A 80 -0.22 -9.25 6.06
N ALA A 81 0.42 -8.54 5.17
CA ALA A 81 0.13 -7.13 4.94
C ALA A 81 -1.20 -6.93 4.22
N GLY A 82 -1.79 -5.75 4.35
CA GLY A 82 -2.86 -5.30 3.46
C GLY A 82 -2.40 -5.22 2.02
N GLY A 83 -3.32 -5.44 1.09
CA GLY A 83 -3.07 -5.25 -0.33
C GLY A 83 -2.73 -3.80 -0.64
N VAL A 84 -1.84 -3.61 -1.62
CA VAL A 84 -1.46 -2.28 -2.12
C VAL A 84 -1.70 -2.22 -3.61
N ARG A 85 -2.52 -1.27 -4.04
CA ARG A 85 -2.88 -1.08 -5.45
C ARG A 85 -2.75 0.37 -5.85
N SER A 86 -2.46 0.58 -7.12
CA SER A 86 -2.54 1.90 -7.75
C SER A 86 -3.24 1.80 -9.09
N ALA A 87 -3.88 2.88 -9.48
CA ALA A 87 -4.42 3.04 -10.82
C ALA A 87 -4.23 4.49 -11.26
N THR A 88 -4.00 4.66 -12.55
CA THR A 88 -3.91 5.95 -13.22
C THR A 88 -5.05 6.07 -14.22
N ASN A 89 -5.37 7.28 -14.63
CA ASN A 89 -6.43 7.56 -15.60
C ASN A 89 -7.81 7.03 -15.15
N ILE A 90 -8.09 7.10 -13.85
CA ILE A 90 -9.41 6.82 -13.32
C ILE A 90 -10.27 8.05 -13.60
N ALA A 91 -11.37 7.84 -14.33
CA ALA A 91 -12.29 8.95 -14.63
C ALA A 91 -12.72 9.64 -13.34
N ASN A 92 -12.63 10.97 -13.35
CA ASN A 92 -13.13 11.78 -12.25
C ASN A 92 -14.65 11.51 -12.07
N PRO A 93 -15.11 11.14 -10.88
CA PRO A 93 -16.52 10.83 -10.63
C PRO A 93 -17.45 12.07 -10.79
N GLY A 94 -16.87 13.26 -10.87
CA GLY A 94 -17.63 14.52 -11.03
C GLY A 94 -18.41 14.95 -9.79
N SER A 95 -18.49 14.09 -8.79
CA SER A 95 -19.16 14.31 -7.50
C SER A 95 -18.33 13.72 -6.37
N SER A 96 -18.65 14.11 -5.15
CA SER A 96 -18.01 13.57 -3.96
C SER A 96 -18.26 12.06 -3.82
N VAL A 97 -17.23 11.33 -3.39
CA VAL A 97 -17.27 9.89 -3.16
C VAL A 97 -16.74 9.54 -1.77
N ASP A 98 -17.34 8.56 -1.14
CA ASP A 98 -16.90 8.09 0.17
C ASP A 98 -15.63 7.25 0.05
N VAL A 99 -14.76 7.40 1.03
CA VAL A 99 -13.51 6.68 1.20
C VAL A 99 -13.57 5.93 2.52
N THR A 100 -13.46 4.60 2.45
CA THR A 100 -13.39 3.75 3.64
C THR A 100 -11.98 3.20 3.79
N ILE A 101 -11.37 3.42 4.95
CA ILE A 101 -10.02 2.97 5.26
C ILE A 101 -10.06 1.71 6.10
N GLY A 102 -9.45 0.64 5.61
CA GLY A 102 -9.38 -0.62 6.33
C GLY A 102 -8.58 -0.52 7.62
N GLY A 103 -9.17 -0.92 8.73
CA GLY A 103 -8.48 -1.08 10.00
C GLY A 103 -7.52 -2.27 9.98
N GLY A 104 -6.45 -2.21 10.78
CA GLY A 104 -5.60 -3.36 11.04
C GLY A 104 -6.31 -4.43 11.87
N GLY A 105 -6.06 -5.71 11.56
CA GLY A 105 -6.56 -6.83 12.35
C GLY A 105 -5.94 -6.86 13.74
N ALA A 106 -6.72 -7.21 14.74
CA ALA A 106 -6.22 -7.36 16.11
C ALA A 106 -5.25 -8.54 16.22
N GLY A 107 -4.13 -8.32 16.89
CA GLY A 107 -3.27 -9.42 17.35
C GLY A 107 -3.98 -10.20 18.46
N GLN A 108 -3.73 -11.50 18.52
CA GLN A 108 -4.38 -12.36 19.52
C GLN A 108 -3.84 -12.11 20.92
N SER A 109 -4.75 -12.12 21.91
CA SER A 109 -4.42 -11.94 23.32
C SER A 109 -3.82 -13.17 23.97
N ILE A 110 -3.20 -12.98 25.14
CA ILE A 110 -2.66 -14.07 25.97
C ILE A 110 -3.80 -15.00 26.41
N GLY A 111 -3.56 -16.31 26.30
CA GLY A 111 -4.52 -17.33 26.72
C GLY A 111 -5.53 -17.76 25.67
N ASP A 112 -5.65 -17.00 24.60
CA ASP A 112 -6.49 -17.37 23.46
C ASP A 112 -5.72 -18.23 22.46
N ASN A 113 -6.37 -19.30 21.99
CA ASN A 113 -5.78 -20.27 21.04
C ASN A 113 -6.18 -19.98 19.58
N GLY A 114 -6.61 -18.77 19.29
CA GLY A 114 -7.12 -18.38 17.98
C GLY A 114 -6.07 -17.80 17.05
N PRO A 115 -6.41 -17.67 15.77
CA PRO A 115 -5.65 -16.85 14.84
C PRO A 115 -5.81 -15.36 15.19
N GLY A 116 -4.84 -14.54 14.81
CA GLY A 116 -5.06 -13.10 14.75
C GLY A 116 -6.17 -12.76 13.75
N ALA A 117 -6.77 -11.60 13.90
CA ALA A 117 -7.83 -11.15 12.99
C ALA A 117 -7.26 -10.73 11.64
N ASP A 118 -8.04 -10.93 10.59
CA ASP A 118 -7.73 -10.33 9.28
C ASP A 118 -7.82 -8.82 9.35
N GLY A 119 -7.06 -8.14 8.49
CA GLY A 119 -7.23 -6.72 8.24
C GLY A 119 -8.50 -6.44 7.43
N SER A 120 -8.99 -5.22 7.50
CA SER A 120 -10.16 -4.80 6.73
C SER A 120 -9.77 -4.24 5.36
N ASN A 121 -10.70 -4.34 4.41
CA ASN A 121 -10.54 -3.78 3.07
C ASN A 121 -10.54 -2.25 3.10
N THR A 122 -9.80 -1.64 2.19
CA THR A 122 -9.92 -0.22 1.86
C THR A 122 -10.62 -0.09 0.51
N PHE A 123 -11.58 0.83 0.40
CA PHE A 123 -12.31 1.04 -0.85
C PHE A 123 -12.82 2.46 -1.01
N ILE A 124 -13.10 2.82 -2.24
CA ILE A 124 -13.59 4.13 -2.68
C ILE A 124 -14.94 3.91 -3.37
N GLY A 125 -15.95 4.65 -2.95
CA GLY A 125 -17.33 4.54 -3.45
C GLY A 125 -18.16 3.50 -2.71
N PRO A 126 -19.39 3.24 -3.16
CA PRO A 126 -20.35 2.43 -2.42
C PRO A 126 -20.03 0.93 -2.47
N ALA A 127 -20.18 0.24 -1.33
CA ALA A 127 -20.24 -1.22 -1.32
C ALA A 127 -21.61 -1.69 -1.86
N PRO A 128 -21.70 -2.87 -2.54
CA PRO A 128 -20.64 -3.84 -2.79
C PRO A 128 -19.81 -3.60 -4.06
N SER A 129 -20.03 -2.52 -4.80
CA SER A 129 -19.38 -2.26 -6.09
C SER A 129 -18.55 -0.98 -6.04
N PRO A 130 -17.41 -0.98 -5.34
CA PRO A 130 -16.56 0.19 -5.23
C PRO A 130 -15.90 0.55 -6.56
N ILE A 131 -15.59 1.83 -6.74
CA ILE A 131 -14.83 2.33 -7.89
C ILE A 131 -13.42 1.74 -7.90
N PHE A 132 -12.79 1.66 -6.72
CA PHE A 132 -11.46 1.08 -6.54
C PHE A 132 -11.32 0.51 -5.12
N ALA A 133 -10.66 -0.64 -4.99
CA ALA A 133 -10.53 -1.32 -3.71
C ALA A 133 -9.23 -2.13 -3.62
N CYS A 134 -8.82 -2.45 -2.38
CA CYS A 134 -7.82 -3.46 -2.06
C CYS A 134 -8.23 -4.25 -0.82
N THR A 135 -7.72 -5.49 -0.72
CA THR A 135 -8.13 -6.47 0.28
C THR A 135 -7.26 -6.41 1.53
N GLY A 136 -7.85 -6.58 2.69
CA GLY A 136 -7.14 -6.67 3.97
C GLY A 136 -6.15 -7.83 4.02
N GLY A 137 -5.15 -7.73 4.87
CA GLY A 137 -4.13 -8.76 5.06
C GLY A 137 -4.62 -9.96 5.86
N GLY A 138 -4.12 -11.15 5.59
CA GLY A 138 -4.50 -12.37 6.31
C GLY A 138 -3.94 -12.42 7.73
N GLY A 139 -4.77 -12.81 8.69
CA GLY A 139 -4.41 -13.00 10.10
C GLY A 139 -3.46 -14.19 10.29
N GLY A 140 -2.49 -14.06 11.18
CA GLY A 140 -1.53 -15.13 11.51
C GLY A 140 -2.20 -16.28 12.27
N PRO A 141 -1.93 -17.55 11.93
CA PRO A 141 -2.49 -18.69 12.64
C PRO A 141 -1.92 -18.80 14.07
N PRO A 142 -2.63 -19.52 14.96
CA PRO A 142 -2.10 -19.83 16.29
C PRO A 142 -0.84 -20.69 16.19
N GLY A 143 0.04 -20.55 17.19
CA GLY A 143 1.38 -21.13 17.16
C GLY A 143 1.49 -22.64 17.05
N ASN A 144 0.43 -23.39 17.34
CA ASN A 144 0.52 -24.84 17.46
C ASN A 144 0.01 -25.63 16.26
N ASN A 145 -0.92 -25.10 15.48
CA ASN A 145 -1.43 -25.73 14.26
C ASN A 145 -2.35 -24.74 13.54
N GLY A 146 -2.13 -24.47 12.31
CA GLY A 146 -3.06 -23.66 11.52
C GLY A 146 -2.51 -23.33 10.14
N ASN A 147 -3.40 -23.27 9.17
CA ASN A 147 -3.08 -22.70 7.87
C ASN A 147 -2.99 -21.20 7.99
N GLY A 148 -2.07 -20.61 7.22
CA GLY A 148 -2.06 -19.18 7.01
C GLY A 148 -3.36 -18.73 6.35
N GLN A 149 -3.87 -17.58 6.77
CA GLN A 149 -5.07 -17.00 6.18
C GLN A 149 -4.75 -16.24 4.90
N PRO A 150 -5.60 -16.37 3.86
CA PRO A 150 -5.43 -15.58 2.65
C PRO A 150 -5.77 -14.12 2.91
N GLY A 151 -5.30 -13.23 2.05
CA GLY A 151 -5.58 -11.80 2.15
C GLY A 151 -5.03 -11.03 0.95
N GLY A 152 -5.02 -9.71 1.03
CA GLY A 152 -4.28 -8.88 0.08
C GLY A 152 -2.84 -9.35 0.00
N SER A 153 -2.19 -9.55 1.17
CA SER A 153 -1.06 -10.48 1.32
C SER A 153 -1.43 -11.54 2.35
N GLY A 154 -1.00 -12.77 2.10
CA GLY A 154 -1.33 -13.91 2.97
C GLY A 154 -0.43 -13.99 4.19
N SER A 155 -0.93 -14.54 5.31
CA SER A 155 -0.11 -14.81 6.49
C SER A 155 0.77 -16.04 6.30
N ALA A 156 1.80 -16.16 7.13
CA ALA A 156 2.61 -17.38 7.14
C ALA A 156 1.81 -18.58 7.66
N GLY A 157 2.21 -19.79 7.25
CA GLY A 157 1.69 -21.03 7.83
C GLY A 157 2.20 -21.23 9.26
N GLY A 158 1.39 -21.87 10.10
CA GLY A 158 1.78 -22.29 11.45
C GLY A 158 2.57 -23.60 11.48
N PRO A 159 3.10 -23.96 12.68
CA PRO A 159 3.81 -25.22 12.88
C PRO A 159 2.92 -26.43 12.56
N GLY A 160 3.49 -27.42 11.91
CA GLY A 160 2.79 -28.68 11.61
C GLY A 160 1.88 -28.67 10.39
N ASN A 161 1.66 -27.54 9.78
CA ASN A 161 0.88 -27.43 8.58
C ASN A 161 1.63 -26.59 7.53
N SER A 162 1.75 -27.11 6.33
CA SER A 162 2.47 -26.47 5.23
C SER A 162 1.63 -25.43 4.47
N GLY A 163 0.36 -25.23 4.85
CA GLY A 163 -0.52 -24.26 4.20
C GLY A 163 -0.14 -22.84 4.53
N VAL A 164 0.41 -22.13 3.55
CA VAL A 164 0.62 -20.69 3.63
C VAL A 164 -0.63 -19.93 3.18
N GLY A 165 -0.87 -18.78 3.78
CA GLY A 165 -1.89 -17.87 3.30
C GLY A 165 -1.53 -17.37 1.89
N GLN A 166 -2.51 -17.44 0.99
CA GLN A 166 -2.34 -16.93 -0.37
C GLN A 166 -2.52 -15.42 -0.39
N GLY A 167 -1.64 -14.75 -1.11
CA GLY A 167 -1.79 -13.33 -1.42
C GLY A 167 -2.76 -13.11 -2.58
N ASN A 168 -3.13 -11.86 -2.81
CA ASN A 168 -4.03 -11.44 -3.87
C ASN A 168 -5.43 -12.08 -3.79
N ALA A 169 -5.98 -12.16 -2.58
CA ALA A 169 -7.31 -12.73 -2.36
C ALA A 169 -8.42 -11.98 -3.11
N GLY A 170 -8.21 -10.71 -3.43
CA GLY A 170 -9.11 -9.94 -4.29
C GLY A 170 -9.08 -10.33 -5.76
N GLY A 171 -8.12 -11.17 -6.19
CA GLY A 171 -8.00 -11.63 -7.57
C GLY A 171 -7.61 -10.53 -8.57
N TYR A 172 -6.94 -9.49 -8.11
CA TYR A 172 -6.61 -8.32 -8.94
C TYR A 172 -5.42 -8.57 -9.87
N SER A 173 -5.41 -7.82 -10.98
CA SER A 173 -4.27 -7.71 -11.89
C SER A 173 -3.93 -6.22 -12.08
N PRO A 174 -2.68 -5.78 -11.80
CA PRO A 174 -1.59 -6.54 -11.14
C PRO A 174 -1.97 -7.04 -9.72
N SER A 175 -1.26 -8.08 -9.25
CA SER A 175 -1.45 -8.61 -7.90
C SER A 175 -1.30 -7.52 -6.83
N GLU A 176 -2.17 -7.50 -5.84
CA GLU A 176 -2.11 -6.54 -4.72
C GLU A 176 -1.16 -6.94 -3.59
N GLY A 177 -0.72 -8.21 -3.58
CA GLY A 177 0.19 -8.72 -2.56
C GLY A 177 0.65 -10.15 -2.82
N SER A 178 1.41 -10.70 -1.88
CA SER A 178 2.15 -11.94 -2.03
C SER A 178 1.83 -12.95 -0.93
N ASN A 179 2.21 -14.22 -1.14
CA ASN A 179 1.99 -15.30 -0.19
C ASN A 179 2.85 -15.15 1.07
N GLY A 180 2.38 -15.73 2.17
CA GLY A 180 3.18 -15.91 3.38
C GLY A 180 4.33 -16.90 3.20
N GLY A 181 5.27 -16.89 4.14
CA GLY A 181 6.35 -17.85 4.23
C GLY A 181 5.87 -19.18 4.82
N TYR A 182 6.44 -20.27 4.38
CA TYR A 182 6.15 -21.59 4.96
C TYR A 182 6.99 -21.87 6.20
N GLN A 183 6.48 -22.73 7.06
CA GLN A 183 7.28 -23.32 8.14
C GLN A 183 7.82 -24.68 7.71
N GLN A 184 9.08 -24.93 7.98
CA GLN A 184 9.67 -26.24 7.73
C GLN A 184 9.47 -27.18 8.94
N TRP A 185 9.03 -28.40 8.66
CA TRP A 185 8.91 -29.51 9.60
C TRP A 185 10.14 -30.42 9.50
N PRO A 186 10.62 -31.10 10.58
CA PRO A 186 9.99 -31.30 11.88
C PRO A 186 10.38 -30.25 12.92
N MET A 187 9.45 -29.97 13.87
CA MET A 187 9.69 -29.06 15.01
C MET A 187 10.78 -29.61 15.99
N SER A 188 11.30 -30.81 15.76
CA SER A 188 12.43 -31.36 16.50
C SER A 188 13.75 -30.64 16.18
N ALA A 189 13.81 -29.85 15.13
CA ALA A 189 14.94 -28.95 14.94
C ALA A 189 14.81 -27.77 15.92
N ASN A 190 15.54 -27.83 17.01
CA ASN A 190 15.71 -26.70 17.92
C ASN A 190 16.70 -25.70 17.29
N PRO A 191 16.27 -24.44 17.05
CA PRO A 191 15.03 -23.80 17.46
C PRO A 191 13.90 -23.90 16.42
N ALA A 192 12.65 -24.17 16.84
CA ALA A 192 11.47 -24.08 15.99
C ALA A 192 11.27 -22.63 15.50
N LYS A 193 11.02 -22.46 14.21
CA LYS A 193 10.92 -21.16 13.57
C LYS A 193 9.70 -21.08 12.66
N THR A 194 8.86 -20.08 12.82
CA THR A 194 7.71 -19.83 11.97
C THR A 194 8.06 -18.90 10.80
N GLY A 195 7.27 -18.96 9.74
CA GLY A 195 7.47 -18.08 8.59
C GLY A 195 7.02 -16.64 8.85
N GLY A 196 7.51 -15.71 8.06
CA GLY A 196 7.02 -14.32 7.96
C GLY A 196 5.78 -14.22 7.06
N GLY A 197 4.90 -13.28 7.34
CA GLY A 197 3.76 -12.94 6.49
C GLY A 197 4.19 -12.34 5.16
N GLY A 198 3.38 -12.47 4.13
CA GLY A 198 3.56 -11.85 2.83
C GLY A 198 3.46 -10.34 2.90
N GLY A 199 4.19 -9.65 2.04
CA GLY A 199 4.09 -8.22 1.80
C GLY A 199 3.52 -7.90 0.42
N ALA A 200 3.17 -6.67 0.19
CA ALA A 200 2.59 -6.24 -1.08
C ALA A 200 3.60 -6.31 -2.26
N GLY A 201 4.88 -6.24 -1.97
CA GLY A 201 5.97 -6.31 -2.95
C GLY A 201 6.72 -7.65 -3.00
N GLY A 202 6.57 -8.51 -1.99
CA GLY A 202 7.28 -9.79 -1.94
C GLY A 202 6.74 -10.78 -0.93
N ALA A 203 6.98 -12.07 -1.16
CA ALA A 203 6.57 -13.13 -0.26
C ALA A 203 7.32 -13.06 1.08
N GLY A 204 6.63 -13.58 2.13
CA GLY A 204 7.26 -13.76 3.43
C GLY A 204 8.37 -14.81 3.40
N GLN A 205 9.40 -14.63 4.21
CA GLN A 205 10.48 -15.58 4.31
C GLN A 205 10.07 -16.83 5.07
N PRO A 206 10.56 -18.02 4.64
CA PRO A 206 10.30 -19.27 5.37
C PRO A 206 11.02 -19.29 6.71
N GLY A 207 10.48 -20.06 7.66
CA GLY A 207 11.03 -20.17 9.00
C GLY A 207 12.52 -20.48 9.06
N PRO A 208 13.04 -21.50 8.35
CA PRO A 208 14.48 -21.84 8.37
C PRO A 208 15.38 -20.74 7.81
N GLY A 209 14.91 -20.00 6.85
CA GLY A 209 15.70 -19.03 6.09
C GLY A 209 15.76 -17.61 6.67
N GLY A 210 14.99 -17.29 7.70
CA GLY A 210 15.10 -15.93 8.22
C GLY A 210 13.86 -15.35 8.88
N ARG A 211 12.67 -15.85 8.61
CA ARG A 211 11.39 -15.45 9.24
C ARG A 211 10.97 -13.99 9.01
N ALA A 212 11.72 -13.25 8.22
CA ALA A 212 11.38 -11.85 7.95
C ALA A 212 10.05 -11.75 7.20
N GLY A 213 9.31 -10.69 7.48
CA GLY A 213 8.14 -10.33 6.71
C GLY A 213 8.49 -9.99 5.27
N GLY A 214 7.58 -10.25 4.35
CA GLY A 214 7.71 -9.88 2.94
C GLY A 214 7.80 -8.38 2.75
N ALA A 215 8.59 -7.94 1.78
CA ALA A 215 8.75 -6.53 1.48
C ALA A 215 7.44 -5.89 1.01
N GLY A 216 7.22 -4.64 1.37
CA GLY A 216 6.16 -3.81 0.84
C GLY A 216 6.42 -3.38 -0.58
N ARG A 217 5.44 -2.70 -1.16
CA ARG A 217 5.49 -2.12 -2.50
C ARG A 217 5.83 -0.64 -2.43
N ASP A 218 6.83 -0.25 -3.22
CA ASP A 218 7.20 1.16 -3.37
C ASP A 218 6.19 1.88 -4.27
N MET A 219 5.56 2.93 -3.76
CA MET A 219 4.61 3.78 -4.46
C MET A 219 5.20 5.17 -4.79
N THR A 220 6.47 5.42 -4.53
CA THR A 220 7.13 6.70 -4.88
C THR A 220 7.15 6.98 -6.39
N PRO A 221 7.19 5.98 -7.29
CA PRO A 221 7.05 6.23 -8.73
C PRO A 221 5.65 6.71 -9.15
N VAL A 222 4.62 6.47 -8.33
CA VAL A 222 3.22 6.84 -8.60
C VAL A 222 2.87 8.16 -7.92
N ILE A 223 3.22 8.27 -6.64
CA ILE A 223 3.04 9.46 -5.80
C ILE A 223 4.42 9.83 -5.24
N PRO A 224 4.94 11.04 -5.50
CA PRO A 224 6.24 11.44 -4.94
C PRO A 224 6.28 11.40 -3.42
N ALA A 225 7.44 11.12 -2.84
CA ALA A 225 7.60 10.99 -1.39
C ALA A 225 7.15 12.24 -0.58
N PRO A 226 7.42 13.48 -1.00
CA PRO A 226 6.93 14.68 -0.31
C PRO A 226 5.40 14.75 -0.25
N GLU A 227 4.70 14.11 -1.21
CA GLU A 227 3.25 14.07 -1.33
C GLU A 227 2.62 12.83 -0.69
N GLY A 228 3.39 12.08 0.08
CA GLY A 228 2.94 10.93 0.85
C GLY A 228 3.19 9.56 0.22
N GLY A 229 3.84 9.51 -0.94
CA GLY A 229 4.32 8.27 -1.54
C GLY A 229 5.43 7.65 -0.69
N ALA A 230 5.33 6.34 -0.46
CA ALA A 230 6.28 5.59 0.33
C ALA A 230 6.19 4.10 -0.03
N THR A 231 6.96 3.29 0.65
CA THR A 231 6.77 1.83 0.62
C THR A 231 5.66 1.46 1.60
N PHE A 232 4.65 0.71 1.14
CA PHE A 232 3.48 0.27 1.92
C PHE A 232 3.33 -1.24 1.89
N GLY A 233 2.62 -1.78 2.90
CA GLY A 233 2.24 -3.18 2.92
C GLY A 233 3.40 -4.13 3.20
N GLY A 234 4.21 -3.88 4.22
CA GLY A 234 5.22 -4.83 4.71
C GLY A 234 4.60 -5.95 5.54
N GLY A 235 4.96 -7.21 5.32
CA GLY A 235 4.48 -8.35 6.10
C GLY A 235 5.06 -8.39 7.51
N GLY A 236 4.38 -9.04 8.46
CA GLY A 236 4.87 -9.27 9.81
C GLY A 236 5.93 -10.36 9.88
N ALA A 237 6.87 -10.24 10.81
CA ALA A 237 7.90 -11.28 11.03
C ALA A 237 7.35 -12.49 11.81
N GLY A 238 7.88 -13.68 11.55
CA GLY A 238 7.59 -14.89 12.33
C GLY A 238 8.38 -14.97 13.64
N GLY A 239 7.81 -15.62 14.65
CA GLY A 239 8.46 -15.91 15.93
C GLY A 239 9.43 -17.09 15.88
N ALA A 240 10.18 -17.33 16.97
CA ALA A 240 11.04 -18.50 17.14
C ALA A 240 11.29 -18.85 18.60
N TYR A 241 11.75 -20.09 18.81
CA TYR A 241 12.31 -20.55 20.07
C TYR A 241 13.83 -20.34 20.09
N GLY A 242 14.37 -19.94 21.27
CA GLY A 242 15.82 -19.93 21.52
C GLY A 242 16.57 -18.69 21.03
N ASN A 243 15.99 -17.76 20.46
CA ASN A 243 16.52 -16.53 19.85
C ASN A 243 15.95 -16.41 18.43
N PRO A 244 16.16 -15.45 17.69
CA PRO A 244 16.45 -14.03 17.77
C PRO A 244 15.28 -13.19 17.25
N THR A 245 15.46 -11.88 17.19
CA THR A 245 14.58 -10.95 16.48
C THR A 245 14.55 -11.27 14.99
N ALA A 246 13.37 -11.19 14.38
CA ALA A 246 13.22 -11.09 12.95
C ALA A 246 12.56 -9.78 12.59
N SER A 247 12.98 -9.20 11.47
CA SER A 247 12.45 -7.90 11.01
C SER A 247 11.13 -8.09 10.27
N GLY A 248 10.18 -7.20 10.54
CA GLY A 248 9.05 -7.01 9.65
C GLY A 248 9.52 -6.53 8.28
N GLY A 249 8.68 -6.71 7.27
CA GLY A 249 8.94 -6.22 5.91
C GLY A 249 8.99 -4.70 5.86
N SER A 250 9.79 -4.17 4.94
CA SER A 250 9.76 -2.73 4.61
C SER A 250 8.33 -2.30 4.27
N GLY A 251 7.94 -1.08 4.62
CA GLY A 251 6.56 -0.63 4.45
C GLY A 251 5.67 -0.94 5.66
N GLY A 252 6.26 -0.97 6.86
CA GLY A 252 5.53 -0.93 8.12
C GLY A 252 5.23 -2.28 8.77
N GLY A 253 5.85 -3.38 8.34
CA GLY A 253 5.67 -4.69 8.97
C GLY A 253 6.17 -4.75 10.41
N GLY A 254 5.41 -5.41 11.30
CA GLY A 254 5.78 -5.65 12.70
C GLY A 254 6.91 -6.67 12.85
N SER A 255 7.91 -6.36 13.68
CA SER A 255 9.02 -7.27 13.98
C SER A 255 8.65 -8.26 15.07
N SER A 256 9.34 -9.39 15.12
CA SER A 256 9.28 -10.34 16.25
C SER A 256 10.49 -10.19 17.17
N GLY A 257 10.35 -10.64 18.42
CA GLY A 257 11.47 -10.67 19.37
C GLY A 257 11.27 -11.72 20.47
N PRO A 258 12.37 -12.13 21.14
CA PRO A 258 12.31 -13.09 22.22
C PRO A 258 11.72 -12.45 23.47
N ASN A 259 10.78 -13.15 24.13
CA ASN A 259 10.13 -12.73 25.37
C ASN A 259 9.52 -11.31 25.33
N VAL A 260 9.07 -10.92 24.21
CA VAL A 260 8.30 -9.67 24.03
C VAL A 260 7.11 -9.96 23.13
N SER A 261 6.06 -9.20 23.30
CA SER A 261 4.92 -9.20 22.40
C SER A 261 5.38 -8.98 20.94
N GLY A 262 4.71 -9.61 20.00
CA GLY A 262 4.86 -9.25 18.60
C GLY A 262 4.64 -7.74 18.42
N ARG A 263 5.47 -7.10 17.64
CA ARG A 263 5.29 -5.66 17.37
C ARG A 263 4.15 -5.45 16.39
N ASN A 264 3.39 -4.41 16.62
CA ASN A 264 2.32 -4.02 15.72
C ASN A 264 2.89 -3.59 14.35
N GLY A 265 2.12 -3.81 13.31
CA GLY A 265 2.29 -3.12 12.04
C GLY A 265 2.12 -1.62 12.22
N GLN A 266 2.85 -0.84 11.46
CA GLN A 266 2.78 0.62 11.52
C GLN A 266 1.43 1.12 10.98
N ALA A 267 0.79 2.03 11.69
CA ALA A 267 -0.46 2.65 11.26
C ALA A 267 -0.30 3.37 9.92
N ASN A 268 -1.34 3.39 9.11
CA ASN A 268 -1.42 4.03 7.80
C ASN A 268 -0.43 3.48 6.76
N THR A 269 0.02 2.24 6.95
CA THR A 269 0.92 1.55 6.02
C THR A 269 0.41 0.21 5.55
N GLY A 270 -0.66 -0.32 6.17
CA GLY A 270 -1.13 -1.67 5.90
C GLY A 270 -0.17 -2.77 6.37
N GLY A 271 0.76 -2.47 7.27
CA GLY A 271 1.74 -3.44 7.74
C GLY A 271 1.13 -4.60 8.53
N GLY A 272 1.56 -5.84 8.30
CA GLY A 272 1.14 -7.02 9.08
C GLY A 272 1.75 -7.03 10.48
N GLY A 273 1.05 -7.58 11.47
CA GLY A 273 1.54 -7.77 12.84
C GLY A 273 2.64 -8.83 12.94
N GLY A 274 3.64 -8.59 13.80
CA GLY A 274 4.72 -9.53 14.06
C GLY A 274 4.31 -10.62 15.06
N GLY A 275 4.82 -11.84 14.87
CA GLY A 275 4.71 -12.93 15.83
C GLY A 275 5.62 -12.72 17.03
N TRP A 276 5.37 -13.46 18.10
CA TRP A 276 6.26 -13.48 19.26
C TRP A 276 7.16 -14.73 19.28
N GLY A 277 8.28 -14.63 19.96
CA GLY A 277 9.23 -15.71 20.14
C GLY A 277 9.47 -16.02 21.62
N GLN A 278 9.89 -17.27 21.93
CA GLN A 278 10.18 -17.75 23.29
C GLN A 278 11.66 -17.99 23.48
N GLN A 279 12.21 -17.63 24.65
CA GLN A 279 13.56 -18.05 25.06
C GLN A 279 13.52 -19.33 25.89
N PRO A 280 14.61 -20.18 25.85
CA PRO A 280 14.75 -21.29 26.75
C PRO A 280 14.78 -20.83 28.21
N GLY A 281 14.09 -21.60 29.09
CA GLY A 281 14.06 -21.32 30.54
C GLY A 281 13.04 -20.27 30.98
N THR A 282 12.26 -19.71 30.06
CA THR A 282 11.13 -18.83 30.42
C THR A 282 9.84 -19.62 30.56
N PRO A 283 8.87 -19.13 31.36
CA PRO A 283 7.58 -19.80 31.55
C PRO A 283 6.88 -20.10 30.22
N GLY A 284 6.11 -21.17 30.17
CA GLY A 284 5.57 -21.89 29.02
C GLY A 284 4.89 -21.08 27.89
N PRO A 285 4.43 -21.76 26.83
CA PRO A 285 3.83 -21.15 25.66
C PRO A 285 2.58 -20.32 26.04
N GLY A 286 2.43 -19.14 25.47
CA GLY A 286 1.23 -18.32 25.60
C GLY A 286 1.35 -17.06 26.47
N GLN A 287 2.54 -16.58 26.77
CA GLN A 287 2.74 -15.44 27.68
C GLN A 287 2.81 -14.07 27.01
N TYR A 288 2.82 -13.99 25.69
CA TYR A 288 2.88 -12.70 25.00
C TYR A 288 1.90 -12.66 23.85
N PRO A 289 1.19 -11.53 23.67
CA PRO A 289 0.26 -11.36 22.56
C PRO A 289 0.99 -11.26 21.21
N GLY A 290 0.29 -11.62 20.16
CA GLY A 290 0.67 -11.28 18.79
C GLY A 290 0.53 -9.78 18.52
N GLY A 291 1.33 -9.24 17.60
CA GLY A 291 1.19 -7.85 17.17
C GLY A 291 -0.08 -7.65 16.32
N SER A 292 -0.73 -6.52 16.47
CA SER A 292 -1.85 -6.11 15.61
C SER A 292 -1.32 -5.61 14.26
N GLY A 293 -2.13 -5.67 13.21
CA GLY A 293 -1.85 -5.03 11.93
C GLY A 293 -1.99 -3.52 12.00
N GLY A 294 -1.36 -2.83 11.06
CA GLY A 294 -1.52 -1.38 10.85
C GLY A 294 -2.72 -1.06 9.96
N SER A 295 -3.34 0.08 10.17
CA SER A 295 -4.40 0.59 9.29
C SER A 295 -3.91 0.89 7.87
N GLY A 296 -4.84 0.97 6.94
CA GLY A 296 -4.61 1.36 5.55
C GLY A 296 -4.54 2.87 5.32
N LYS A 297 -4.56 3.23 4.04
CA LYS A 297 -4.45 4.62 3.55
C LYS A 297 -5.00 4.73 2.13
N VAL A 298 -5.48 5.90 1.76
CA VAL A 298 -5.75 6.26 0.36
C VAL A 298 -5.06 7.57 0.03
N ILE A 299 -4.47 7.66 -1.16
CA ILE A 299 -3.90 8.89 -1.71
C ILE A 299 -4.50 9.11 -3.09
N PHE A 300 -5.08 10.29 -3.30
CA PHE A 300 -5.50 10.77 -4.60
C PHE A 300 -4.50 11.79 -5.11
N LYS A 301 -4.22 11.70 -6.41
CA LYS A 301 -3.53 12.73 -7.17
C LYS A 301 -4.49 13.19 -8.27
N GLU A 302 -4.76 14.48 -8.31
CA GLU A 302 -5.55 15.15 -9.32
C GLU A 302 -4.62 15.95 -10.22
N SER A 303 -4.75 15.78 -11.52
CA SER A 303 -4.07 16.63 -12.51
C SER A 303 -5.08 17.63 -13.03
N SER A 304 -4.81 18.91 -12.89
CA SER A 304 -5.64 19.91 -13.57
C SER A 304 -5.30 19.88 -15.06
N GLU A 305 -6.29 19.67 -15.91
CA GLU A 305 -6.13 19.99 -17.32
C GLU A 305 -5.82 21.49 -17.45
N PRO A 306 -4.89 21.89 -18.33
CA PRO A 306 -4.74 23.30 -18.64
C PRO A 306 -6.10 23.83 -19.10
N ALA A 307 -6.54 24.92 -18.49
CA ALA A 307 -7.83 25.52 -18.81
C ALA A 307 -7.91 25.71 -20.32
N THR A 308 -8.70 24.88 -21.00
CA THR A 308 -9.07 25.12 -22.39
C THR A 308 -9.98 26.34 -22.39
N ASN A 309 -9.55 27.41 -23.03
CA ASN A 309 -10.40 28.58 -23.17
C ASN A 309 -11.76 28.15 -23.75
N GLN A 310 -12.78 28.20 -22.91
CA GLN A 310 -14.17 28.03 -23.35
C GLN A 310 -14.54 29.21 -24.24
N GLY A 311 -14.26 29.11 -25.51
CA GLY A 311 -14.53 30.20 -26.44
C GLY A 311 -14.10 29.95 -27.88
N GLY A 312 -13.78 28.69 -28.22
CA GLY A 312 -13.54 28.34 -29.64
C GLY A 312 -12.21 28.84 -30.23
N VAL A 313 -11.35 29.47 -29.42
CA VAL A 313 -9.97 29.83 -29.82
C VAL A 313 -9.01 28.99 -29.03
N TRP A 314 -8.50 27.92 -29.65
CA TRP A 314 -7.42 27.10 -29.11
C TRP A 314 -6.14 27.94 -29.03
N ASN A 315 -5.52 28.05 -27.86
CA ASN A 315 -4.17 28.55 -27.84
C ASN A 315 -3.23 27.49 -28.43
N MET A 316 -2.11 27.91 -29.02
CA MET A 316 -1.20 27.03 -29.73
C MET A 316 -0.63 25.92 -28.83
N GLN A 317 -0.57 26.16 -27.54
CA GLN A 317 -0.07 25.20 -26.55
C GLN A 317 -1.09 24.10 -26.23
N ALA A 318 -2.37 24.45 -26.09
CA ALA A 318 -3.43 23.47 -25.92
C ALA A 318 -3.55 22.61 -27.18
N HIS A 319 -3.47 23.21 -28.36
CA HIS A 319 -3.46 22.45 -29.61
C HIS A 319 -2.28 21.50 -29.70
N TYR A 320 -1.07 21.93 -29.34
CA TYR A 320 0.12 21.12 -29.36
C TYR A 320 0.04 19.94 -28.36
N LEU A 321 -0.48 20.19 -27.17
CA LEU A 321 -0.68 19.16 -26.16
C LEU A 321 -1.71 18.12 -26.61
N TYR A 322 -2.83 18.54 -27.18
CA TYR A 322 -3.85 17.63 -27.71
C TYR A 322 -3.32 16.77 -28.87
N VAL A 323 -2.52 17.35 -29.76
CA VAL A 323 -1.86 16.61 -30.85
C VAL A 323 -0.88 15.56 -30.27
N LEU A 324 -0.07 15.94 -29.28
CA LEU A 324 0.86 15.02 -28.63
C LEU A 324 0.18 13.89 -27.85
N THR A 325 -0.97 14.17 -27.26
CA THR A 325 -1.72 13.15 -26.48
C THR A 325 -2.66 12.31 -27.34
N GLY A 326 -2.74 12.57 -28.64
CA GLY A 326 -3.60 11.83 -29.57
C GLY A 326 -5.11 12.06 -29.34
N LYS A 327 -5.48 13.14 -28.64
CA LYS A 327 -6.90 13.47 -28.36
C LYS A 327 -7.56 14.32 -29.45
N LEU A 328 -6.82 14.68 -30.50
CA LEU A 328 -7.36 15.22 -31.73
C LEU A 328 -7.23 14.15 -32.81
N GLY A 329 -8.32 13.43 -33.05
CA GLY A 329 -8.49 12.50 -34.16
C GLY A 329 -9.72 12.91 -34.96
#